data_50696b46ac6d76728437fa993caa1ccc
#
_entry.id   50696b46ac6d76728437fa993caa1ccc
#
_cell.length_a   1.000
_cell.length_b   1.000
_cell.length_c   1.000
_cell.angle_alpha   90.00
_cell.angle_beta   90.00
_cell.angle_gamma   90.00
#
_symmetry.space_group_name_H-M   'P 1'
#
loop_
_entity.id
_entity.type
_entity.pdbx_description
1 polymer ?
#
loop_
_entity_poly.entity_id
_entity_poly.type
_entity_poly.pdbx_seq_one_letter_code
_entity_poly.pdbx_strand_id
1 'polypeptide(L)'
;MSGKYILAGVGNVQLHDPSTGDLIVTSKTLTDSGIGFTLTAEDIRGGMANKLLGQYFHDSGMTLTMTDALFSMEYLALNVGGTISVGSDVMTVEQITTTQPNKITVTDTPQMFSTVGVIGWYTIAGRDNWTKITFDQETKTANVSDLAVGTTVCVKYIKTDASAEQFTVSSTFIPSQCYALLTLPLFKAGTESVTSYTSSSKVGEVQVEIPNFILAGAQDLSLTASGASTTALSGSALATFAGDEGCDGDGYYAKLKQITYNKDEFADVKSIVIADSDIELGATEEQTVEVYALYGGIVAPKLLDNSKLTFTSSSANATVGSHTGVVQGVSQGEAVIEAVVDGKPNLVAKAVVTVTE
;
A
#
# COMPACT_ATOMS: atom_id res chain seq x y z
N MET A 1 22.77 -19.52 1.56
CA MET A 1 22.95 -18.09 1.93
C MET A 1 21.80 -17.32 1.31
N SER A 2 21.03 -16.62 2.11
CA SER A 2 20.04 -15.68 1.58
C SER A 2 20.76 -14.75 0.60
N GLY A 3 20.32 -14.72 -0.66
CA GLY A 3 20.93 -13.87 -1.67
C GLY A 3 20.85 -12.42 -1.23
N LYS A 4 21.91 -11.65 -1.39
CA LYS A 4 21.86 -10.21 -1.22
C LYS A 4 21.13 -9.62 -2.41
N TYR A 5 20.15 -8.78 -2.16
CA TYR A 5 19.35 -8.10 -3.17
C TYR A 5 19.57 -6.60 -3.09
N ILE A 6 19.31 -5.92 -4.18
CA ILE A 6 19.31 -4.47 -4.27
C ILE A 6 17.86 -4.04 -4.37
N LEU A 7 17.43 -3.17 -3.45
CA LEU A 7 16.21 -2.38 -3.59
C LEU A 7 16.55 -1.17 -4.46
N ALA A 8 15.90 -1.02 -5.60
CA ALA A 8 16.14 0.09 -6.49
C ALA A 8 14.82 0.65 -7.04
N GLY A 9 14.76 1.97 -7.11
CA GLY A 9 13.56 2.69 -7.49
C GLY A 9 12.70 3.06 -6.28
N VAL A 10 11.61 3.76 -6.55
CA VAL A 10 10.73 4.37 -5.54
C VAL A 10 9.51 3.51 -5.19
N GLY A 11 9.29 2.44 -5.95
CA GLY A 11 8.14 1.55 -5.75
C GLY A 11 6.80 2.11 -6.25
N ASN A 12 5.74 1.38 -5.92
CA ASN A 12 4.36 1.76 -6.16
C ASN A 12 3.61 1.75 -4.84
N VAL A 13 2.72 2.72 -4.64
CA VAL A 13 1.85 2.80 -3.47
C VAL A 13 0.41 2.62 -3.89
N GLN A 14 -0.34 1.89 -3.09
CA GLN A 14 -1.78 1.75 -3.16
C GLN A 14 -2.36 2.11 -1.79
N LEU A 15 -3.38 2.96 -1.79
CA LEU A 15 -4.15 3.31 -0.61
C LEU A 15 -5.56 2.77 -0.78
N HIS A 16 -6.02 2.04 0.22
CA HIS A 16 -7.33 1.40 0.21
C HIS A 16 -8.16 1.87 1.40
N ASP A 17 -9.47 1.82 1.27
CA ASP A 17 -10.39 1.97 2.39
C ASP A 17 -10.25 0.76 3.31
N PRO A 18 -9.95 0.95 4.60
CA PRO A 18 -9.73 -0.16 5.53
C PRO A 18 -10.99 -0.96 5.84
N SER A 19 -12.18 -0.40 5.59
CA SER A 19 -13.47 -1.03 5.89
C SER A 19 -14.03 -1.84 4.72
N THR A 20 -13.87 -1.35 3.48
CA THR A 20 -14.41 -2.00 2.27
C THR A 20 -13.34 -2.73 1.47
N GLY A 21 -12.08 -2.34 1.60
CA GLY A 21 -10.96 -2.81 0.78
C GLY A 21 -10.88 -2.15 -0.59
N ASP A 22 -11.75 -1.19 -0.87
CA ASP A 22 -11.77 -0.49 -2.16
C ASP A 22 -10.49 0.30 -2.36
N LEU A 23 -9.97 0.26 -3.59
CA LEU A 23 -8.81 1.04 -3.97
C LEU A 23 -9.21 2.51 -4.11
N ILE A 24 -8.63 3.37 -3.26
CA ILE A 24 -8.86 4.82 -3.33
C ILE A 24 -7.88 5.45 -4.30
N VAL A 25 -6.59 5.17 -4.11
CA VAL A 25 -5.52 5.78 -4.91
C VAL A 25 -4.43 4.76 -5.22
N THR A 26 -3.90 4.82 -6.43
CA THR A 26 -2.69 4.10 -6.82
C THR A 26 -1.68 5.07 -7.43
N SER A 27 -0.46 5.10 -6.91
CA SER A 27 0.64 5.86 -7.49
C SER A 27 1.71 4.94 -8.05
N LYS A 28 2.02 5.13 -9.32
CA LYS A 28 3.11 4.50 -10.06
C LYS A 28 4.17 5.52 -10.49
N THR A 29 3.96 6.78 -10.17
CA THR A 29 4.75 7.95 -10.60
C THR A 29 5.48 8.62 -9.45
N LEU A 30 5.74 7.85 -8.38
CA LEU A 30 6.53 8.32 -7.26
C LEU A 30 7.92 8.74 -7.70
N THR A 31 8.41 9.85 -7.17
CA THR A 31 9.78 10.33 -7.32
C THR A 31 10.63 10.01 -6.11
N ASP A 32 9.99 9.85 -4.96
CA ASP A 32 10.63 9.47 -3.70
C ASP A 32 9.67 8.66 -2.82
N SER A 33 10.21 7.72 -2.04
CA SER A 33 9.49 7.01 -1.00
C SER A 33 10.43 6.61 0.13
N GLY A 34 9.99 6.74 1.36
CA GLY A 34 10.80 6.43 2.53
C GLY A 34 9.98 5.80 3.65
N ILE A 35 10.58 4.85 4.35
CA ILE A 35 10.01 4.23 5.54
C ILE A 35 10.94 4.57 6.70
N GLY A 36 10.39 5.22 7.73
CA GLY A 36 11.10 5.56 8.95
C GLY A 36 10.62 4.70 10.12
N PHE A 37 11.55 4.20 10.92
CA PHE A 37 11.27 3.57 12.20
C PHE A 37 11.88 4.43 13.31
N THR A 38 11.11 4.69 14.35
CA THR A 38 11.54 5.45 15.51
C THR A 38 11.41 4.61 16.77
N LEU A 39 12.37 4.75 17.66
CA LEU A 39 12.37 4.13 18.98
C LEU A 39 13.16 5.03 19.91
N THR A 40 12.59 5.39 21.05
CA THR A 40 13.25 6.17 22.08
C THR A 40 13.88 5.23 23.11
N ALA A 41 15.14 5.49 23.45
CA ALA A 41 15.86 4.75 24.48
C ALA A 41 16.23 5.71 25.61
N GLU A 42 15.88 5.35 26.85
CA GLU A 42 16.32 6.04 28.06
C GLU A 42 17.32 5.22 28.83
N ASP A 43 18.45 5.85 29.19
CA ASP A 43 19.52 5.25 29.97
C ASP A 43 19.15 5.22 31.45
N ILE A 44 19.17 4.06 32.06
CA ILE A 44 19.07 3.88 33.49
C ILE A 44 20.50 3.90 34.07
N ARG A 45 20.86 4.95 34.79
CA ARG A 45 22.19 5.16 35.35
C ARG A 45 22.15 5.20 36.86
N GLY A 46 23.21 4.71 37.51
CA GLY A 46 23.28 4.71 38.98
C GLY A 46 24.62 4.24 39.54
N GLY A 47 24.71 4.27 40.86
CA GLY A 47 25.93 3.86 41.60
C GLY A 47 27.05 4.89 41.56
N MET A 48 28.19 4.55 42.16
CA MET A 48 29.39 5.38 42.19
C MET A 48 29.91 5.53 40.74
N ALA A 49 30.13 6.75 40.28
CA ALA A 49 30.51 7.15 38.91
C ALA A 49 29.36 7.07 37.85
N ASN A 50 28.07 7.07 38.25
CA ASN A 50 26.91 7.17 37.35
C ASN A 50 26.96 6.19 36.15
N LYS A 51 27.25 4.94 36.43
CA LYS A 51 27.40 3.88 35.41
C LYS A 51 26.07 3.58 34.73
N LEU A 52 26.09 3.24 33.43
CA LEU A 52 24.96 2.73 32.73
C LEU A 52 24.60 1.35 33.29
N LEU A 53 23.39 1.20 33.84
CA LEU A 53 22.88 -0.03 34.46
C LEU A 53 21.93 -0.77 33.50
N GLY A 54 21.26 -0.05 32.60
CA GLY A 54 20.34 -0.60 31.64
C GLY A 54 19.77 0.48 30.71
N GLN A 55 18.97 0.07 29.77
CA GLN A 55 18.20 0.96 28.87
C GLN A 55 16.75 0.54 28.88
N TYR A 56 15.86 1.53 28.88
CA TYR A 56 14.43 1.35 28.73
C TYR A 56 14.01 1.92 27.35
N PHE A 57 13.30 1.12 26.59
CA PHE A 57 12.84 1.48 25.26
C PHE A 57 11.35 1.80 25.28
N HIS A 58 10.97 2.93 24.67
CA HIS A 58 9.58 3.40 24.56
C HIS A 58 9.37 4.21 23.29
N ASP A 59 8.13 4.65 23.05
CA ASP A 59 7.73 5.52 21.92
C ASP A 59 8.18 4.96 20.56
N SER A 60 7.89 3.69 20.33
CA SER A 60 8.08 3.10 19.00
C SER A 60 7.10 3.71 17.99
N GLY A 61 7.54 3.91 16.78
CA GLY A 61 6.71 4.45 15.71
C GLY A 61 7.21 4.07 14.34
N MET A 62 6.31 4.15 13.37
CA MET A 62 6.63 3.95 11.95
C MET A 62 5.99 5.05 11.12
N THR A 63 6.77 5.63 10.22
CA THR A 63 6.34 6.66 9.28
C THR A 63 6.56 6.19 7.85
N LEU A 64 5.67 6.61 6.95
CA LEU A 64 5.82 6.46 5.51
C LEU A 64 5.79 7.84 4.88
N THR A 65 6.77 8.14 4.06
CA THR A 65 6.84 9.36 3.25
C THR A 65 6.86 9.00 1.77
N MET A 66 6.20 9.77 0.94
CA MET A 66 6.16 9.57 -0.49
C MET A 66 5.99 10.90 -1.22
N THR A 67 6.56 11.01 -2.41
CA THR A 67 6.37 12.18 -3.29
C THR A 67 5.97 11.67 -4.66
N ASP A 68 4.82 12.15 -5.15
CA ASP A 68 4.32 11.84 -6.47
C ASP A 68 4.62 13.00 -7.44
N ALA A 69 5.02 12.64 -8.66
CA ALA A 69 5.22 13.60 -9.75
C ALA A 69 3.91 14.15 -10.31
N LEU A 70 2.80 13.47 -10.06
CA LEU A 70 1.48 13.85 -10.54
C LEU A 70 0.61 14.39 -9.41
N PHE A 71 -0.15 15.40 -9.74
CA PHE A 71 -1.18 15.94 -8.88
C PHE A 71 -2.41 15.01 -8.89
N SER A 72 -2.95 14.70 -7.71
CA SER A 72 -4.23 14.01 -7.54
C SER A 72 -5.08 14.73 -6.48
N MET A 73 -6.34 14.96 -6.82
CA MET A 73 -7.30 15.55 -5.91
C MET A 73 -7.68 14.58 -4.78
N GLU A 74 -7.64 13.29 -5.05
CA GLU A 74 -7.91 12.24 -4.06
C GLU A 74 -6.88 12.26 -2.92
N TYR A 75 -5.60 12.50 -3.21
CA TYR A 75 -4.56 12.65 -2.20
C TYR A 75 -4.85 13.84 -1.26
N LEU A 76 -5.28 14.97 -1.85
CA LEU A 76 -5.64 16.15 -1.07
C LEU A 76 -6.86 15.87 -0.20
N ALA A 77 -7.89 15.26 -0.78
CA ALA A 77 -9.12 14.93 -0.05
C ALA A 77 -8.86 13.97 1.11
N LEU A 78 -8.05 12.91 0.90
CA LEU A 78 -7.65 11.98 1.96
C LEU A 78 -6.89 12.68 3.09
N ASN A 79 -5.99 13.61 2.74
CA ASN A 79 -5.16 14.30 3.73
C ASN A 79 -5.96 15.24 4.64
N VAL A 80 -7.10 15.75 4.15
CA VAL A 80 -8.01 16.61 4.94
C VAL A 80 -9.27 15.85 5.39
N GLY A 81 -9.39 14.56 5.11
CA GLY A 81 -10.59 13.77 5.43
C GLY A 81 -11.83 14.24 4.69
N GLY A 82 -11.66 14.85 3.50
CA GLY A 82 -12.74 15.36 2.67
C GLY A 82 -13.29 14.28 1.74
N THR A 83 -14.54 14.47 1.31
CA THR A 83 -15.18 13.65 0.28
C THR A 83 -15.26 14.44 -1.03
N ILE A 84 -14.87 13.83 -2.13
CA ILE A 84 -14.98 14.43 -3.46
C ILE A 84 -16.42 14.26 -3.94
N SER A 85 -17.03 15.35 -4.37
CA SER A 85 -18.34 15.37 -5.02
C SER A 85 -18.19 15.83 -6.47
N VAL A 86 -19.03 15.30 -7.34
CA VAL A 86 -19.05 15.61 -8.76
C VAL A 86 -20.25 16.53 -9.05
N GLY A 87 -20.03 17.50 -9.90
CA GLY A 87 -20.99 18.56 -10.19
C GLY A 87 -20.81 19.76 -9.28
N SER A 88 -20.27 20.84 -9.78
CA SER A 88 -20.00 22.04 -9.01
C SER A 88 -20.14 23.31 -9.84
N ASP A 89 -20.34 24.40 -9.16
CA ASP A 89 -20.34 25.72 -9.75
C ASP A 89 -18.90 26.22 -9.94
N VAL A 90 -18.54 26.50 -11.20
CA VAL A 90 -17.18 26.88 -11.59
C VAL A 90 -17.15 28.23 -12.30
N MET A 91 -16.10 29.00 -12.08
CA MET A 91 -15.84 30.23 -12.81
C MET A 91 -15.39 29.88 -14.24
N THR A 92 -16.12 30.36 -15.22
CA THR A 92 -15.77 30.20 -16.64
C THR A 92 -15.45 31.54 -17.31
N VAL A 93 -14.74 31.46 -18.43
CA VAL A 93 -14.48 32.59 -19.31
C VAL A 93 -14.99 32.23 -20.69
N GLU A 94 -15.92 32.99 -21.20
CA GLU A 94 -16.51 32.78 -22.51
C GLU A 94 -16.22 34.00 -23.41
N GLN A 95 -15.83 33.77 -24.67
CA GLN A 95 -15.68 34.81 -25.66
C GLN A 95 -16.93 34.87 -26.54
N ILE A 96 -17.61 36.00 -26.56
CA ILE A 96 -18.92 36.19 -27.17
C ILE A 96 -18.85 37.36 -28.10
N THR A 97 -19.50 37.24 -29.27
CA THR A 97 -19.77 38.39 -30.15
C THR A 97 -21.21 38.84 -29.90
N THR A 98 -21.39 40.08 -29.55
CA THR A 98 -22.71 40.66 -29.25
C THR A 98 -23.62 40.67 -30.45
N THR A 99 -24.84 40.17 -30.30
CA THR A 99 -25.89 40.12 -31.31
C THR A 99 -26.93 41.21 -31.16
N GLN A 100 -26.98 41.84 -30.01
CA GLN A 100 -27.89 42.95 -29.68
C GLN A 100 -27.10 44.12 -29.08
N PRO A 101 -27.52 45.36 -29.30
CA PRO A 101 -26.85 46.51 -28.70
C PRO A 101 -27.05 46.51 -27.18
N ASN A 102 -26.03 46.89 -26.46
CA ASN A 102 -26.06 46.99 -25.00
C ASN A 102 -26.51 45.76 -24.23
N LYS A 103 -26.30 44.56 -24.81
CA LYS A 103 -26.70 43.29 -24.23
C LYS A 103 -25.65 42.20 -24.46
N ILE A 104 -25.33 41.49 -23.41
CA ILE A 104 -24.46 40.28 -23.43
C ILE A 104 -25.34 39.07 -23.14
N THR A 105 -25.27 38.04 -23.96
CA THR A 105 -25.97 36.77 -23.75
C THR A 105 -24.94 35.67 -23.66
N VAL A 106 -24.93 34.93 -22.53
CA VAL A 106 -24.03 33.81 -22.30
C VAL A 106 -24.67 32.48 -22.67
N THR A 107 -23.85 31.48 -22.94
CA THR A 107 -24.32 30.15 -23.42
C THR A 107 -24.94 29.35 -22.27
N ASP A 108 -24.25 29.27 -21.17
CA ASP A 108 -24.69 28.49 -20.01
C ASP A 108 -25.50 29.36 -19.02
N THR A 109 -26.28 28.74 -18.16
CA THR A 109 -27.07 29.45 -17.15
C THR A 109 -26.15 30.02 -16.07
N PRO A 110 -26.08 31.35 -15.90
CA PRO A 110 -25.26 31.97 -14.88
C PRO A 110 -25.75 31.58 -13.48
N GLN A 111 -24.84 31.26 -12.58
CA GLN A 111 -25.13 30.92 -11.20
C GLN A 111 -24.76 32.05 -10.24
N MET A 112 -25.21 31.95 -9.01
CA MET A 112 -24.94 32.94 -7.97
C MET A 112 -23.44 32.99 -7.62
N PHE A 113 -22.89 34.20 -7.53
CA PHE A 113 -21.59 34.43 -6.94
C PHE A 113 -21.74 34.59 -5.43
N SER A 114 -21.58 33.51 -4.69
CA SER A 114 -21.82 33.47 -3.24
C SER A 114 -23.24 34.02 -2.90
N THR A 115 -23.35 34.86 -1.92
CA THR A 115 -24.63 35.54 -1.50
C THR A 115 -24.89 36.86 -2.21
N VAL A 116 -24.02 37.27 -3.12
CA VAL A 116 -24.08 38.65 -3.71
C VAL A 116 -25.09 38.75 -4.86
N GLY A 117 -25.36 37.65 -5.55
CA GLY A 117 -26.28 37.61 -6.68
C GLY A 117 -25.64 36.95 -7.95
N VAL A 118 -26.42 36.92 -9.01
CA VAL A 118 -25.98 36.38 -10.31
C VAL A 118 -25.15 37.43 -11.04
N ILE A 119 -23.90 37.52 -10.74
CA ILE A 119 -22.96 38.49 -11.26
C ILE A 119 -21.84 37.89 -12.11
N GLY A 120 -21.28 38.72 -12.97
CA GLY A 120 -20.07 38.39 -13.70
C GLY A 120 -19.30 39.66 -14.07
N TRP A 121 -18.32 39.48 -14.90
CA TRP A 121 -17.47 40.58 -15.38
C TRP A 121 -17.25 40.41 -16.88
N TYR A 122 -17.23 41.52 -17.60
CA TYR A 122 -16.88 41.51 -19.00
C TYR A 122 -15.76 42.50 -19.31
N THR A 123 -15.05 42.23 -20.40
CA THR A 123 -14.12 43.16 -21.03
C THR A 123 -14.26 43.03 -22.54
N ILE A 124 -13.97 44.10 -23.29
CA ILE A 124 -13.86 44.03 -24.74
C ILE A 124 -12.59 43.25 -25.09
N ALA A 125 -12.66 42.31 -26.02
CA ALA A 125 -11.52 41.49 -26.43
C ALA A 125 -10.28 42.34 -26.75
N GLY A 126 -9.15 41.96 -26.19
CA GLY A 126 -7.88 42.70 -26.29
C GLY A 126 -7.71 43.81 -25.27
N ARG A 127 -8.65 44.00 -24.34
CA ARG A 127 -8.51 44.92 -23.20
C ARG A 127 -8.46 44.14 -21.88
N ASP A 128 -7.87 44.73 -20.87
CA ASP A 128 -7.73 44.12 -19.51
C ASP A 128 -8.55 44.90 -18.45
N ASN A 129 -9.54 45.68 -18.90
CA ASN A 129 -10.40 46.44 -18.01
C ASN A 129 -11.74 45.73 -17.80
N TRP A 130 -11.89 45.02 -16.70
CA TRP A 130 -13.07 44.22 -16.34
C TRP A 130 -14.16 45.07 -15.68
N THR A 131 -15.34 45.06 -16.25
CA THR A 131 -16.53 45.75 -15.73
C THR A 131 -17.51 44.73 -15.16
N LYS A 132 -17.96 44.96 -13.92
CA LYS A 132 -18.96 44.11 -13.25
C LYS A 132 -20.32 44.26 -13.93
N ILE A 133 -21.00 43.15 -14.14
CA ILE A 133 -22.35 43.05 -14.68
C ILE A 133 -23.23 42.15 -13.84
N THR A 134 -24.54 42.33 -13.90
CA THR A 134 -25.54 41.45 -13.25
C THR A 134 -26.31 40.75 -14.38
N PHE A 135 -26.42 39.41 -14.23
CA PHE A 135 -27.17 38.59 -15.18
C PHE A 135 -28.61 38.38 -14.70
N ASP A 136 -29.50 38.33 -15.67
CA ASP A 136 -30.76 37.63 -15.52
C ASP A 136 -30.55 36.15 -15.80
N GLN A 137 -30.81 35.33 -14.80
CA GLN A 137 -30.54 33.89 -14.87
C GLN A 137 -31.46 33.17 -15.87
N GLU A 138 -32.71 33.57 -15.97
CA GLU A 138 -33.70 32.95 -16.86
C GLU A 138 -33.38 33.22 -18.34
N THR A 139 -33.06 34.47 -18.65
CA THR A 139 -32.75 34.90 -20.01
C THR A 139 -31.29 34.74 -20.37
N LYS A 140 -30.42 34.43 -19.41
CA LYS A 140 -28.96 34.32 -19.52
C LYS A 140 -28.32 35.61 -20.09
N THR A 141 -28.87 36.76 -19.75
CA THR A 141 -28.45 38.03 -20.31
C THR A 141 -28.06 39.05 -19.29
N ALA A 142 -27.15 39.95 -19.63
CA ALA A 142 -26.78 41.12 -18.85
C ALA A 142 -26.91 42.38 -19.70
N ASN A 143 -27.49 43.44 -19.10
CA ASN A 143 -27.54 44.76 -19.73
C ASN A 143 -26.26 45.53 -19.44
N VAL A 144 -25.68 46.13 -20.45
CA VAL A 144 -24.47 46.94 -20.38
C VAL A 144 -24.68 48.24 -21.13
N SER A 145 -23.94 49.29 -20.82
CA SER A 145 -23.99 50.55 -21.60
C SER A 145 -22.90 50.56 -22.67
N ASP A 146 -23.17 51.26 -23.75
CA ASP A 146 -22.21 51.62 -24.80
C ASP A 146 -21.54 50.44 -25.51
N LEU A 147 -22.27 49.30 -25.68
CA LEU A 147 -21.78 48.12 -26.36
C LEU A 147 -22.50 47.96 -27.72
N ALA A 148 -21.75 48.10 -28.81
CA ALA A 148 -22.28 47.95 -30.16
C ALA A 148 -22.47 46.47 -30.56
N VAL A 149 -23.40 46.20 -31.46
CA VAL A 149 -23.57 44.90 -32.13
C VAL A 149 -22.28 44.52 -32.88
N GLY A 150 -21.91 43.26 -32.82
CA GLY A 150 -20.68 42.75 -33.46
C GLY A 150 -19.42 42.98 -32.65
N THR A 151 -19.51 43.54 -31.44
CA THR A 151 -18.36 43.66 -30.54
C THR A 151 -18.05 42.31 -29.88
N THR A 152 -16.79 41.88 -29.95
CA THR A 152 -16.33 40.70 -29.24
C THR A 152 -15.94 41.04 -27.82
N VAL A 153 -16.53 40.35 -26.86
CA VAL A 153 -16.30 40.51 -25.41
C VAL A 153 -15.87 39.21 -24.82
N CYS A 154 -15.00 39.28 -23.79
CA CYS A 154 -14.69 38.16 -22.88
C CYS A 154 -15.54 38.33 -21.64
N VAL A 155 -16.24 37.30 -21.22
CA VAL A 155 -17.18 37.31 -20.10
C VAL A 155 -16.76 36.25 -19.09
N LYS A 156 -16.58 36.64 -17.82
CA LYS A 156 -16.36 35.76 -16.70
C LYS A 156 -17.65 35.64 -15.88
N TYR A 157 -18.11 34.44 -15.64
CA TYR A 157 -19.28 34.18 -14.82
C TYR A 157 -19.22 32.77 -14.20
N ILE A 158 -20.06 32.49 -13.23
CA ILE A 158 -20.18 31.16 -12.62
C ILE A 158 -21.23 30.36 -13.38
N LYS A 159 -20.91 29.12 -13.72
CA LYS A 159 -21.86 28.14 -14.28
C LYS A 159 -21.75 26.84 -13.51
N THR A 160 -22.80 26.03 -13.53
CA THR A 160 -22.74 24.66 -13.05
C THR A 160 -22.06 23.78 -14.11
N ASP A 161 -21.02 23.04 -13.70
CA ASP A 161 -20.37 22.05 -14.54
C ASP A 161 -20.55 20.66 -13.91
N ALA A 162 -21.24 19.78 -14.64
CA ALA A 162 -21.55 18.44 -14.17
C ALA A 162 -20.32 17.53 -14.04
N SER A 163 -19.20 17.89 -14.69
CA SER A 163 -17.94 17.15 -14.66
C SER A 163 -16.94 17.71 -13.63
N ALA A 164 -17.23 18.87 -13.05
CA ALA A 164 -16.32 19.48 -12.08
C ALA A 164 -16.31 18.69 -10.78
N GLU A 165 -15.13 18.37 -10.30
CA GLU A 165 -14.92 17.73 -9.01
C GLU A 165 -14.60 18.79 -7.96
N GLN A 166 -15.15 18.62 -6.77
CA GLN A 166 -14.88 19.50 -5.63
C GLN A 166 -14.79 18.71 -4.34
N PHE A 167 -14.00 19.20 -3.41
CA PHE A 167 -14.08 18.81 -2.00
C PHE A 167 -13.98 20.04 -1.12
N THR A 168 -14.53 19.94 0.08
CA THR A 168 -14.52 21.03 1.06
C THR A 168 -13.52 20.74 2.15
N VAL A 169 -12.61 21.67 2.40
CA VAL A 169 -11.71 21.62 3.54
C VAL A 169 -12.43 22.20 4.75
N SER A 170 -12.72 21.36 5.74
CA SER A 170 -13.32 21.80 7.00
C SER A 170 -12.32 22.61 7.84
N SER A 171 -12.79 23.55 8.63
CA SER A 171 -11.92 24.25 9.60
C SER A 171 -11.39 23.34 10.72
N THR A 172 -12.01 22.17 10.89
CA THR A 172 -11.64 21.13 11.84
C THR A 172 -11.47 19.82 11.09
N PHE A 173 -10.55 19.78 10.12
CA PHE A 173 -10.32 18.59 9.34
C PHE A 173 -9.53 17.53 10.11
N ILE A 174 -9.82 16.28 9.84
CA ILE A 174 -9.12 15.11 10.38
C ILE A 174 -8.75 14.22 9.18
N PRO A 175 -7.49 13.86 9.00
CA PRO A 175 -7.08 12.98 7.91
C PRO A 175 -7.81 11.65 7.95
N SER A 176 -8.11 11.10 6.77
CA SER A 176 -8.71 9.78 6.67
C SER A 176 -7.69 8.69 6.98
N GLN A 177 -8.15 7.67 7.69
CA GLN A 177 -7.39 6.44 7.88
C GLN A 177 -7.50 5.58 6.62
N CYS A 178 -6.41 4.95 6.21
CA CYS A 178 -6.38 4.06 5.06
C CYS A 178 -5.48 2.84 5.32
N TYR A 179 -5.65 1.81 4.49
CA TYR A 179 -4.73 0.69 4.39
C TYR A 179 -3.72 1.02 3.29
N ALA A 180 -2.44 1.00 3.62
CA ALA A 180 -1.37 1.32 2.66
C ALA A 180 -0.58 0.08 2.28
N LEU A 181 -0.38 -0.12 0.98
CA LEU A 181 0.47 -1.16 0.40
C LEU A 181 1.54 -0.51 -0.47
N LEU A 182 2.79 -0.62 -0.03
CA LEU A 182 3.96 -0.19 -0.80
C LEU A 182 4.66 -1.41 -1.39
N THR A 183 4.88 -1.40 -2.70
CA THR A 183 5.58 -2.47 -3.43
C THR A 183 6.88 -1.94 -4.01
N LEU A 184 8.01 -2.48 -3.55
CA LEU A 184 9.36 -2.10 -3.95
C LEU A 184 9.99 -3.20 -4.81
N PRO A 185 10.58 -2.91 -5.98
CA PRO A 185 11.20 -3.92 -6.81
C PRO A 185 12.54 -4.39 -6.24
N LEU A 186 12.78 -5.70 -6.32
CA LEU A 186 14.03 -6.36 -5.94
C LEU A 186 14.84 -6.74 -7.17
N PHE A 187 16.14 -6.45 -7.11
CA PHE A 187 17.12 -6.81 -8.12
C PHE A 187 18.23 -7.68 -7.51
N LYS A 188 18.78 -8.58 -8.29
CA LYS A 188 19.88 -9.45 -7.83
C LYS A 188 21.16 -8.63 -7.67
N ALA A 189 21.80 -8.70 -6.51
CA ALA A 189 23.15 -8.21 -6.33
C ALA A 189 24.13 -9.21 -6.99
N GLY A 190 24.79 -8.82 -8.05
CA GLY A 190 25.70 -9.68 -8.80
C GLY A 190 26.91 -8.94 -9.32
N THR A 191 27.86 -9.68 -9.90
CA THR A 191 29.11 -9.16 -10.50
C THR A 191 28.91 -8.44 -11.83
N GLU A 192 27.70 -8.48 -12.38
CA GLU A 192 27.36 -7.73 -13.58
C GLU A 192 26.84 -6.34 -13.19
N SER A 193 27.43 -5.33 -13.79
CA SER A 193 27.01 -3.95 -13.65
C SER A 193 25.52 -3.84 -14.02
N VAL A 194 24.67 -3.51 -13.05
CA VAL A 194 23.26 -3.22 -13.31
C VAL A 194 23.19 -1.87 -13.98
N THR A 195 23.38 -1.84 -15.30
CA THR A 195 23.37 -0.63 -16.10
C THR A 195 21.95 -0.14 -16.44
N SER A 196 20.94 -0.99 -16.23
CA SER A 196 19.54 -0.59 -16.38
C SER A 196 18.62 -1.41 -15.47
N TYR A 197 17.79 -0.74 -14.67
CA TYR A 197 16.72 -1.34 -13.88
C TYR A 197 15.50 -1.55 -14.78
N THR A 198 15.58 -2.54 -15.68
CA THR A 198 14.46 -2.92 -16.53
C THR A 198 13.58 -3.94 -15.82
N SER A 199 12.31 -4.04 -16.21
CA SER A 199 11.40 -5.07 -15.69
C SER A 199 11.92 -6.50 -15.88
N SER A 200 12.77 -6.74 -16.87
CA SER A 200 13.38 -8.04 -17.14
C SER A 200 14.50 -8.42 -16.15
N SER A 201 15.09 -7.46 -15.43
CA SER A 201 16.11 -7.72 -14.40
C SER A 201 15.53 -7.82 -12.98
N LYS A 202 14.22 -7.59 -12.81
CA LYS A 202 13.51 -7.72 -11.54
C LYS A 202 13.42 -9.20 -11.14
N VAL A 203 13.95 -9.54 -9.97
CA VAL A 203 13.95 -10.93 -9.44
C VAL A 203 12.90 -11.15 -8.37
N GLY A 204 12.25 -10.09 -7.92
CA GLY A 204 11.24 -10.15 -6.89
C GLY A 204 10.73 -8.78 -6.50
N GLU A 205 10.07 -8.71 -5.36
CA GLU A 205 9.58 -7.48 -4.76
C GLU A 205 9.51 -7.58 -3.25
N VAL A 206 9.58 -6.43 -2.58
CA VAL A 206 9.23 -6.28 -1.17
C VAL A 206 7.90 -5.56 -1.10
N GLN A 207 6.95 -6.16 -0.42
CA GLN A 207 5.67 -5.54 -0.11
C GLN A 207 5.66 -5.12 1.34
N VAL A 208 5.32 -3.87 1.59
CA VAL A 208 5.13 -3.30 2.93
C VAL A 208 3.65 -3.01 3.08
N GLU A 209 3.01 -3.75 3.94
CA GLU A 209 1.58 -3.71 4.23
C GLU A 209 1.38 -3.00 5.57
N ILE A 210 0.70 -1.87 5.56
CA ILE A 210 0.38 -1.05 6.73
C ILE A 210 -1.14 -1.02 6.88
N PRO A 211 -1.73 -1.84 7.77
CA PRO A 211 -3.20 -1.96 7.88
C PRO A 211 -3.88 -0.68 8.31
N ASN A 212 -3.24 0.07 9.20
CA ASN A 212 -3.78 1.30 9.76
C ASN A 212 -2.77 2.44 9.52
N PHE A 213 -2.93 3.14 8.42
CA PHE A 213 -2.11 4.29 8.04
C PHE A 213 -2.94 5.56 8.11
N ILE A 214 -2.44 6.58 8.80
CA ILE A 214 -3.06 7.90 8.87
C ILE A 214 -2.13 8.94 8.26
N LEU A 215 -2.67 9.75 7.36
CA LEU A 215 -1.93 10.85 6.76
C LEU A 215 -1.66 11.95 7.80
N ALA A 216 -0.59 12.70 7.61
CA ALA A 216 -0.14 13.72 8.57
C ALA A 216 -1.02 14.97 8.60
N GLY A 217 -1.95 15.14 7.66
CA GLY A 217 -2.81 16.31 7.55
C GLY A 217 -2.13 17.57 7.03
N ALA A 218 -0.80 17.59 7.00
CA ALA A 218 -0.04 18.71 6.46
C ALA A 218 0.34 18.44 5.01
N GLN A 219 0.00 19.35 4.12
CA GLN A 219 0.37 19.27 2.71
C GLN A 219 0.64 20.66 2.15
N ASP A 220 1.82 20.82 1.56
CA ASP A 220 2.18 22.02 0.83
C ASP A 220 2.04 21.78 -0.68
N LEU A 221 1.16 22.53 -1.32
CA LEU A 221 1.07 22.59 -2.78
C LEU A 221 1.95 23.74 -3.27
N SER A 222 3.15 23.43 -3.74
CA SER A 222 4.06 24.44 -4.28
C SER A 222 3.88 24.58 -5.78
N LEU A 223 3.48 25.76 -6.23
CA LEU A 223 3.33 26.12 -7.64
C LEU A 223 4.47 27.05 -8.05
N THR A 224 5.33 26.61 -8.96
CA THR A 224 6.43 27.41 -9.47
C THR A 224 6.30 27.67 -10.96
N ALA A 225 6.78 28.83 -11.41
CA ALA A 225 6.66 29.21 -12.83
C ALA A 225 7.49 28.32 -13.77
N SER A 226 8.48 27.60 -13.26
CA SER A 226 9.45 26.82 -14.05
C SER A 226 9.49 25.34 -13.70
N GLY A 227 8.60 24.83 -12.86
CA GLY A 227 8.58 23.43 -12.43
C GLY A 227 7.19 22.81 -12.40
N ALA A 228 7.12 21.50 -12.56
CA ALA A 228 5.91 20.74 -12.28
C ALA A 228 5.68 20.71 -10.77
N SER A 229 4.42 20.83 -10.35
CA SER A 229 4.03 20.64 -8.96
C SER A 229 4.10 19.16 -8.61
N THR A 230 4.74 18.83 -7.51
CA THR A 230 4.76 17.48 -6.95
C THR A 230 3.85 17.41 -5.72
N THR A 231 3.27 16.25 -5.47
CA THR A 231 2.44 16.01 -4.30
C THR A 231 3.24 15.19 -3.29
N ALA A 232 3.62 15.81 -2.18
CA ALA A 232 4.28 15.14 -1.07
C ALA A 232 3.23 14.66 -0.05
N LEU A 233 3.34 13.40 0.36
CA LEU A 233 2.50 12.77 1.34
C LEU A 233 3.36 12.17 2.44
N SER A 234 2.97 12.39 3.67
CA SER A 234 3.56 11.74 4.81
C SER A 234 2.46 11.24 5.75
N GLY A 235 2.77 10.23 6.52
CA GLY A 235 1.83 9.70 7.49
C GLY A 235 2.49 8.74 8.45
N SER A 236 1.73 8.32 9.44
CA SER A 236 2.15 7.42 10.49
C SER A 236 1.34 6.14 10.47
N ALA A 237 2.00 5.03 10.72
CA ALA A 237 1.32 3.78 10.96
C ALA A 237 0.80 3.76 12.41
N LEU A 238 -0.45 3.39 12.57
CA LEU A 238 -1.05 3.11 13.87
C LEU A 238 -0.90 1.63 14.20
N ALA A 239 -0.73 1.31 15.47
CA ALA A 239 -0.62 -0.07 15.92
C ALA A 239 -1.92 -0.84 15.60
N THR A 240 -1.75 -2.01 14.99
CA THR A 240 -2.83 -2.95 14.70
C THR A 240 -2.70 -4.13 15.66
N PHE A 241 -3.76 -4.46 16.37
CA PHE A 241 -3.79 -5.61 17.26
C PHE A 241 -4.36 -6.82 16.49
N ALA A 242 -3.65 -7.94 16.52
CA ALA A 242 -4.11 -9.16 15.89
C ALA A 242 -5.00 -9.93 16.88
N GLY A 243 -6.29 -10.04 16.53
CA GLY A 243 -7.25 -10.89 17.24
C GLY A 243 -8.09 -10.18 18.30
N ASP A 244 -9.14 -10.88 18.70
CA ASP A 244 -10.17 -10.48 19.69
C ASP A 244 -9.67 -10.64 21.14
N GLU A 245 -8.39 -11.00 21.31
CA GLU A 245 -7.79 -11.25 22.62
C GLU A 245 -7.29 -9.94 23.20
N GLY A 246 -8.04 -9.50 24.20
CA GLY A 246 -7.93 -8.22 24.83
C GLY A 246 -6.53 -7.86 25.33
N CYS A 247 -6.33 -6.60 25.55
CA CYS A 247 -5.33 -5.81 26.31
C CYS A 247 -3.84 -6.21 26.33
N ASP A 248 -3.47 -7.46 26.03
CA ASP A 248 -2.09 -7.99 26.10
C ASP A 248 -1.52 -8.43 24.73
N GLY A 249 -2.22 -8.17 23.61
CA GLY A 249 -1.73 -8.51 22.28
C GLY A 249 -0.62 -7.57 21.83
N ASP A 250 0.51 -8.13 21.41
CA ASP A 250 1.58 -7.37 20.75
C ASP A 250 1.06 -6.75 19.46
N GLY A 251 0.85 -5.43 19.47
CA GLY A 251 0.48 -4.67 18.28
C GLY A 251 1.63 -4.62 17.27
N TYR A 252 1.30 -4.56 15.99
CA TYR A 252 2.28 -4.34 14.92
C TYR A 252 1.88 -3.15 14.06
N TYR A 253 2.87 -2.47 13.47
CA TYR A 253 2.65 -1.34 12.57
C TYR A 253 2.54 -1.77 11.11
N ALA A 254 3.35 -2.73 10.70
CA ALA A 254 3.42 -3.19 9.32
C ALA A 254 3.88 -4.63 9.20
N LYS A 255 3.55 -5.26 8.08
CA LYS A 255 4.09 -6.55 7.65
C LYS A 255 4.96 -6.34 6.42
N LEU A 256 6.22 -6.73 6.49
CA LEU A 256 7.15 -6.71 5.37
C LEU A 256 7.23 -8.12 4.78
N LYS A 257 6.89 -8.26 3.51
CA LYS A 257 6.88 -9.52 2.77
C LYS A 257 7.89 -9.42 1.62
N GLN A 258 8.84 -10.35 1.56
CA GLN A 258 9.75 -10.47 0.43
C GLN A 258 9.27 -11.59 -0.49
N ILE A 259 8.99 -11.26 -1.74
CA ILE A 259 8.59 -12.18 -2.79
C ILE A 259 9.75 -12.30 -3.76
N THR A 260 10.21 -13.52 -4.04
CA THR A 260 11.24 -13.79 -5.05
C THR A 260 10.62 -14.64 -6.16
N TYR A 261 10.67 -14.16 -7.40
CA TYR A 261 10.08 -14.86 -8.54
C TYR A 261 10.93 -16.09 -8.92
N ASN A 262 10.26 -17.16 -9.32
CA ASN A 262 10.90 -18.41 -9.80
C ASN A 262 11.94 -18.99 -8.84
N LYS A 263 11.80 -18.74 -7.53
CA LYS A 263 12.66 -19.33 -6.53
C LYS A 263 12.26 -20.79 -6.32
N ASP A 264 13.25 -21.70 -6.40
CA ASP A 264 13.07 -23.06 -5.93
C ASP A 264 12.68 -23.04 -4.45
N GLU A 265 11.54 -23.59 -4.11
CA GLU A 265 11.00 -23.59 -2.74
C GLU A 265 11.98 -24.16 -1.72
N PHE A 266 12.79 -25.11 -2.15
CA PHE A 266 13.77 -25.80 -1.31
C PHE A 266 15.20 -25.23 -1.41
N ALA A 267 15.42 -24.15 -2.15
CA ALA A 267 16.78 -23.61 -2.40
C ALA A 267 17.51 -23.21 -1.11
N ASP A 268 16.81 -22.72 -0.10
CA ASP A 268 17.39 -22.26 1.17
C ASP A 268 17.19 -23.23 2.34
N VAL A 269 16.55 -24.38 2.10
CA VAL A 269 16.35 -25.41 3.11
C VAL A 269 17.70 -26.04 3.46
N LYS A 270 18.04 -26.07 4.75
CA LYS A 270 19.29 -26.67 5.26
C LYS A 270 19.12 -28.14 5.58
N SER A 271 18.00 -28.47 6.16
CA SER A 271 17.61 -29.83 6.54
C SER A 271 16.10 -29.91 6.67
N ILE A 272 15.57 -31.08 6.67
CA ILE A 272 14.20 -31.37 7.02
C ILE A 272 14.16 -32.23 8.29
N VAL A 273 13.08 -32.17 9.03
CA VAL A 273 12.86 -32.93 10.25
C VAL A 273 11.41 -33.39 10.31
N ILE A 274 11.20 -34.62 10.76
CA ILE A 274 9.89 -35.13 11.13
C ILE A 274 9.59 -34.64 12.55
N ALA A 275 8.37 -34.11 12.78
CA ALA A 275 7.98 -33.53 14.05
C ALA A 275 8.12 -34.54 15.21
N ASP A 276 7.59 -35.73 14.99
CA ASP A 276 7.67 -36.84 15.95
C ASP A 276 8.73 -37.84 15.48
N SER A 277 9.88 -37.86 16.13
CA SER A 277 10.99 -38.77 15.81
C SER A 277 10.72 -40.21 16.23
N ASP A 278 9.86 -40.41 17.24
CA ASP A 278 9.49 -41.70 17.80
C ASP A 278 7.94 -41.81 17.82
N ILE A 279 7.41 -42.62 16.92
CA ILE A 279 5.98 -42.81 16.73
C ILE A 279 5.58 -44.16 17.28
N GLU A 280 4.59 -44.22 18.18
CA GLU A 280 4.01 -45.45 18.69
C GLU A 280 2.62 -45.66 18.08
N LEU A 281 2.37 -46.80 17.44
CA LEU A 281 1.10 -47.16 16.83
C LEU A 281 0.67 -48.55 17.23
N GLY A 282 -0.63 -48.73 17.44
CA GLY A 282 -1.22 -50.06 17.49
C GLY A 282 -1.31 -50.69 16.07
N ALA A 283 -1.48 -52.02 16.03
CA ALA A 283 -1.77 -52.70 14.78
C ALA A 283 -3.04 -52.14 14.15
N THR A 284 -2.98 -51.73 12.85
CA THR A 284 -4.06 -51.09 12.09
C THR A 284 -4.32 -49.59 12.41
N GLU A 285 -3.59 -49.03 13.37
CA GLU A 285 -3.67 -47.60 13.68
C GLU A 285 -2.90 -46.78 12.63
N GLU A 286 -3.40 -45.56 12.34
CA GLU A 286 -2.83 -44.67 11.35
C GLU A 286 -2.48 -43.31 11.96
N GLN A 287 -1.34 -42.76 11.55
CA GLN A 287 -0.90 -41.40 11.90
C GLN A 287 -0.28 -40.73 10.67
N THR A 288 -0.64 -39.45 10.46
CA THR A 288 0.02 -38.64 9.43
C THR A 288 1.27 -37.99 9.95
N VAL A 289 2.38 -38.18 9.27
CA VAL A 289 3.67 -37.60 9.60
C VAL A 289 3.74 -36.15 9.12
N GLU A 290 4.12 -35.25 10.03
CA GLU A 290 4.41 -33.86 9.70
C GLU A 290 5.90 -33.64 9.52
N VAL A 291 6.28 -33.05 8.38
CA VAL A 291 7.69 -32.77 8.04
C VAL A 291 7.91 -31.26 7.96
N TYR A 292 8.91 -30.77 8.66
CA TYR A 292 9.27 -29.36 8.69
C TYR A 292 10.58 -29.10 7.97
N ALA A 293 10.61 -28.07 7.14
CA ALA A 293 11.85 -27.52 6.57
C ALA A 293 12.50 -26.60 7.59
N LEU A 294 13.80 -26.79 7.81
CA LEU A 294 14.63 -25.95 8.65
C LEU A 294 15.50 -25.05 7.78
N TYR A 295 15.49 -23.78 8.09
CA TYR A 295 16.28 -22.75 7.43
C TYR A 295 17.40 -22.28 8.37
N GLY A 296 18.42 -21.66 7.84
CA GLY A 296 19.48 -21.07 8.67
C GLY A 296 19.09 -19.70 9.25
N GLY A 297 19.67 -19.34 10.40
CA GLY A 297 19.50 -18.02 11.01
C GLY A 297 18.19 -17.87 11.78
N ILE A 298 17.49 -16.75 11.58
CA ILE A 298 16.27 -16.37 12.32
C ILE A 298 14.98 -16.78 11.60
N VAL A 299 15.06 -17.64 10.59
CA VAL A 299 13.88 -18.08 9.81
C VAL A 299 13.20 -19.23 10.54
N ALA A 300 11.91 -19.07 10.79
CA ALA A 300 11.11 -20.11 11.45
C ALA A 300 10.99 -21.37 10.60
N PRO A 301 10.88 -22.56 11.20
CA PRO A 301 10.56 -23.79 10.49
C PRO A 301 9.23 -23.67 9.73
N LYS A 302 9.16 -24.31 8.56
CA LYS A 302 7.96 -24.32 7.74
C LYS A 302 7.47 -25.76 7.54
N LEU A 303 6.22 -26.01 7.82
CA LEU A 303 5.57 -27.28 7.50
C LEU A 303 5.57 -27.49 5.97
N LEU A 304 6.02 -28.66 5.55
CA LEU A 304 6.05 -29.05 4.14
C LEU A 304 4.76 -29.78 3.75
N ASP A 305 4.40 -29.63 2.49
CA ASP A 305 3.33 -30.42 1.89
C ASP A 305 3.85 -31.83 1.57
N ASN A 306 3.23 -32.85 2.16
CA ASN A 306 3.61 -34.25 1.96
C ASN A 306 3.57 -34.68 0.50
N SER A 307 2.77 -34.02 -0.35
CA SER A 307 2.73 -34.30 -1.81
C SER A 307 4.04 -34.00 -2.54
N LYS A 308 4.95 -33.25 -1.91
CA LYS A 308 6.29 -32.89 -2.43
C LYS A 308 7.41 -33.75 -1.83
N LEU A 309 7.03 -34.76 -1.08
CA LEU A 309 7.93 -35.67 -0.39
C LEU A 309 7.68 -37.09 -0.85
N THR A 310 8.74 -37.86 -0.90
CA THR A 310 8.66 -39.31 -1.06
C THR A 310 8.95 -39.98 0.28
N PHE A 311 7.97 -40.77 0.76
CA PHE A 311 8.10 -41.54 1.99
C PHE A 311 8.35 -43.00 1.71
N THR A 312 9.24 -43.61 2.48
CA THR A 312 9.55 -45.04 2.43
C THR A 312 9.63 -45.64 3.81
N SER A 313 9.27 -46.90 3.95
CA SER A 313 9.40 -47.67 5.18
C SER A 313 10.51 -48.70 5.04
N SER A 314 11.33 -48.88 6.08
CA SER A 314 12.42 -49.88 6.12
C SER A 314 11.94 -51.29 6.43
N SER A 315 10.73 -51.49 6.89
CA SER A 315 10.19 -52.76 7.34
C SER A 315 8.69 -52.89 7.02
N ALA A 316 8.22 -54.10 6.81
CA ALA A 316 6.81 -54.43 6.62
C ALA A 316 5.97 -54.30 7.93
N ASN A 317 6.62 -54.06 9.09
CA ASN A 317 5.90 -53.82 10.36
C ASN A 317 5.08 -52.57 10.35
N ALA A 318 5.48 -51.55 9.57
CA ALA A 318 4.68 -50.36 9.29
C ALA A 318 4.76 -50.02 7.78
N THR A 319 3.66 -49.59 7.22
CA THR A 319 3.59 -49.07 5.85
C THR A 319 3.40 -47.56 5.87
N VAL A 320 3.81 -46.87 4.78
CA VAL A 320 3.61 -45.44 4.64
C VAL A 320 3.12 -45.08 3.25
N GLY A 321 2.15 -44.20 3.16
CA GLY A 321 1.70 -43.68 1.86
C GLY A 321 2.77 -42.77 1.24
N SER A 322 3.26 -43.10 0.04
CA SER A 322 4.46 -42.54 -0.58
C SER A 322 4.46 -41.00 -0.70
N HIS A 323 3.30 -40.37 -0.86
CA HIS A 323 3.15 -38.90 -0.95
C HIS A 323 2.11 -38.33 -0.01
N THR A 324 1.53 -39.16 0.86
CA THR A 324 0.54 -38.71 1.85
C THR A 324 1.14 -38.59 3.24
N GLY A 325 2.24 -39.33 3.49
CA GLY A 325 2.84 -39.40 4.81
C GLY A 325 1.99 -40.09 5.86
N VAL A 326 0.93 -40.82 5.46
CA VAL A 326 0.11 -41.62 6.36
C VAL A 326 0.85 -42.92 6.66
N VAL A 327 1.24 -43.10 7.90
CA VAL A 327 1.91 -44.30 8.42
C VAL A 327 0.85 -45.16 9.06
N GLN A 328 0.87 -46.47 8.76
CA GLN A 328 -0.02 -47.46 9.34
C GLN A 328 0.79 -48.60 9.99
N GLY A 329 0.45 -48.92 11.23
CA GLY A 329 0.95 -50.10 11.91
C GLY A 329 0.39 -51.38 11.29
N VAL A 330 1.25 -52.38 11.00
CA VAL A 330 0.84 -53.63 10.37
C VAL A 330 1.07 -54.84 11.28
N SER A 331 2.25 -54.95 11.87
CA SER A 331 2.59 -56.03 12.81
C SER A 331 3.59 -55.53 13.82
N GLN A 332 3.57 -56.15 15.02
CA GLN A 332 4.48 -55.79 16.13
C GLN A 332 5.94 -55.77 15.66
N GLY A 333 6.65 -54.68 16.01
CA GLY A 333 8.04 -54.47 15.73
C GLY A 333 8.34 -53.01 15.34
N GLU A 334 9.58 -52.78 14.97
CA GLU A 334 10.06 -51.45 14.59
C GLU A 334 10.18 -51.31 13.06
N ALA A 335 9.93 -50.09 12.61
CA ALA A 335 10.19 -49.63 11.24
C ALA A 335 10.78 -48.23 11.26
N VAL A 336 11.63 -47.89 10.30
CA VAL A 336 12.11 -46.51 10.10
C VAL A 336 11.39 -45.93 8.89
N ILE A 337 10.70 -44.82 9.09
CA ILE A 337 10.11 -44.05 8.01
C ILE A 337 11.13 -43.01 7.58
N GLU A 338 11.42 -42.97 6.31
CA GLU A 338 12.29 -41.98 5.70
C GLU A 338 11.48 -41.09 4.77
N ALA A 339 11.61 -39.77 4.96
CA ALA A 339 11.03 -38.74 4.10
C ALA A 339 12.13 -38.03 3.31
N VAL A 340 11.99 -37.95 2.00
CA VAL A 340 12.92 -37.29 1.09
C VAL A 340 12.19 -36.26 0.26
N VAL A 341 12.77 -35.07 0.12
CA VAL A 341 12.21 -34.04 -0.75
C VAL A 341 12.39 -34.44 -2.23
N ASP A 342 11.33 -34.39 -3.02
CA ASP A 342 11.35 -34.74 -4.41
C ASP A 342 12.35 -33.88 -5.20
N GLY A 343 13.26 -34.54 -5.95
CA GLY A 343 14.33 -33.85 -6.67
C GLY A 343 15.48 -33.31 -5.79
N LYS A 344 15.47 -33.55 -4.48
CA LYS A 344 16.49 -33.08 -3.52
C LYS A 344 16.97 -34.25 -2.60
N PRO A 345 17.67 -35.22 -3.09
CA PRO A 345 18.02 -36.46 -2.35
C PRO A 345 18.88 -36.20 -1.10
N ASN A 346 19.45 -34.98 -0.95
CA ASN A 346 20.22 -34.60 0.24
C ASN A 346 19.35 -34.09 1.39
N LEU A 347 18.05 -33.81 1.14
CA LEU A 347 17.10 -33.38 2.16
C LEU A 347 16.29 -34.58 2.62
N VAL A 348 16.74 -35.20 3.69
CA VAL A 348 16.20 -36.45 4.25
C VAL A 348 15.91 -36.28 5.72
N ALA A 349 14.77 -36.81 6.16
CA ALA A 349 14.42 -36.95 7.58
C ALA A 349 13.98 -38.38 7.87
N LYS A 350 14.17 -38.81 9.11
CA LYS A 350 13.82 -40.16 9.56
C LYS A 350 13.09 -40.12 10.89
N ALA A 351 12.14 -41.02 11.06
CA ALA A 351 11.47 -41.29 12.32
C ALA A 351 11.43 -42.82 12.56
N VAL A 352 11.46 -43.21 13.81
CA VAL A 352 11.25 -44.60 14.22
C VAL A 352 9.77 -44.81 14.53
N VAL A 353 9.22 -45.87 13.99
CA VAL A 353 7.86 -46.28 14.31
C VAL A 353 7.91 -47.60 15.06
N THR A 354 7.36 -47.62 16.26
CA THR A 354 7.20 -48.82 17.08
C THR A 354 5.75 -49.25 17.03
N VAL A 355 5.50 -50.43 16.45
CA VAL A 355 4.17 -51.01 16.42
C VAL A 355 3.98 -51.92 17.59
N THR A 356 3.02 -51.64 18.42
CA THR A 356 2.62 -52.43 19.59
C THR A 356 1.46 -53.38 19.24
N GLU A 357 1.15 -54.33 20.12
CA GLU A 357 0.05 -55.28 19.90
C GLU A 357 -1.32 -54.58 19.84
#